data_2eee7ec46b6a59afcca062ad256e573d
#
_entry.id   2eee7ec46b6a59afcca062ad256e573d
#
_cell.length_a   1.000
_cell.length_b   1.000
_cell.length_c   1.000
_cell.angle_alpha   90.00
_cell.angle_beta   90.00
_cell.angle_gamma   90.00
#
_symmetry.space_group_name_H-M   'P 1'
#
loop_
_entity.id
_entity.type
_entity.pdbx_description
1 polymer ?
#
loop_
_entity_poly.entity_id
_entity_poly.type
_entity_poly.pdbx_seq_one_letter_code
_entity_poly.pdbx_strand_id
1 'polypeptide(L)'
;MAAAAVNVVGLDFGTTTSSALVAEAIIRRNAVTGRMELSITRETYRSPLVFTPLLGDRLDLAATLRLVDDWLARGGISPGRGDIGGGGALLTGLTARRDNAPGLVAAIRERLGPALVATADDPCLESWLAFQGSCAPLSRRRPGETFLHLDIGGGTTNLALGRNGDVLATGCLFVGARHVRFSAGSRRIESLSSHARAMFTALGIAARPGDELPPADLDRLLDWYLALLERAVSGTADPADASTLGHVQVPWLPPPDRGRAPPVVTLSGGVGELVYAAARGEELPGTTAFGDLGIDLAHRLLHQPS
;
A
#
# COMPACT_ATOMS: atom_id res chain seq x y z
N MET A 1 37.23 -1.63 9.53
CA MET A 1 36.78 -0.36 8.92
C MET A 1 35.66 0.20 9.79
N ALA A 2 35.69 1.46 10.14
CA ALA A 2 34.62 2.10 10.89
C ALA A 2 33.34 2.05 10.10
N ALA A 3 32.22 1.75 10.77
CA ALA A 3 30.90 1.78 10.14
C ALA A 3 30.59 3.24 9.79
N ALA A 4 30.32 3.53 8.53
CA ALA A 4 29.89 4.85 8.11
C ALA A 4 28.38 4.99 8.35
N ALA A 5 27.99 6.02 9.07
CA ALA A 5 26.60 6.43 9.16
C ALA A 5 26.24 7.16 7.86
N VAL A 6 25.10 6.79 7.28
CA VAL A 6 24.57 7.39 6.05
C VAL A 6 23.10 7.71 6.23
N ASN A 7 22.63 8.77 5.58
CA ASN A 7 21.19 9.02 5.48
C ASN A 7 20.60 8.15 4.39
N VAL A 8 19.44 7.59 4.66
CA VAL A 8 18.63 6.83 3.70
C VAL A 8 17.25 7.46 3.59
N VAL A 9 16.73 7.47 2.37
CA VAL A 9 15.43 8.07 2.05
C VAL A 9 14.55 7.06 1.35
N GLY A 10 13.34 6.88 1.84
CA GLY A 10 12.28 6.15 1.16
C GLY A 10 11.13 7.10 0.80
N LEU A 11 10.73 7.11 -0.48
CA LEU A 11 9.58 7.85 -0.96
C LEU A 11 8.60 6.87 -1.58
N ASP A 12 7.33 7.02 -1.25
CA ASP A 12 6.25 6.26 -1.86
C ASP A 12 5.22 7.19 -2.50
N PHE A 13 4.93 6.97 -3.76
CA PHE A 13 3.94 7.71 -4.56
C PHE A 13 2.88 6.73 -5.06
N GLY A 14 1.90 6.45 -4.21
CA GLY A 14 0.77 5.61 -4.55
C GLY A 14 -0.26 6.32 -5.42
N THR A 15 -1.22 5.57 -5.94
CA THR A 15 -2.35 6.11 -6.73
C THR A 15 -3.10 7.22 -5.98
N THR A 16 -3.12 7.14 -4.68
CA THR A 16 -3.98 7.93 -3.80
C THR A 16 -3.20 8.81 -2.86
N THR A 17 -2.20 8.23 -2.21
CA THR A 17 -1.41 8.88 -1.16
C THR A 17 0.06 8.76 -1.44
N SER A 18 0.80 9.73 -0.92
CA SER A 18 2.24 9.75 -0.95
C SER A 18 2.79 9.93 0.46
N SER A 19 3.96 9.35 0.70
CA SER A 19 4.65 9.44 1.98
C SER A 19 6.17 9.40 1.82
N ALA A 20 6.87 9.79 2.88
CA ALA A 20 8.31 9.76 2.96
C ALA A 20 8.81 9.25 4.32
N LEU A 21 9.94 8.57 4.28
CA LEU A 21 10.72 8.17 5.45
C LEU A 21 12.16 8.61 5.25
N VAL A 22 12.71 9.31 6.23
CA VAL A 22 14.15 9.63 6.30
C VAL A 22 14.73 8.99 7.55
N ALA A 23 15.85 8.31 7.40
CA ALA A 23 16.49 7.62 8.51
C ALA A 23 18.02 7.68 8.40
N GLU A 24 18.68 7.55 9.54
CA GLU A 24 20.10 7.22 9.60
C GLU A 24 20.28 5.72 9.59
N ALA A 25 21.25 5.26 8.84
CA ALA A 25 21.59 3.84 8.74
C ALA A 25 23.09 3.64 8.83
N ILE A 26 23.48 2.46 9.27
CA ILE A 26 24.88 2.01 9.28
C ILE A 26 25.02 0.93 8.21
N ILE A 27 26.00 1.10 7.33
CA ILE A 27 26.39 0.09 6.36
C ILE A 27 27.57 -0.69 6.90
N ARG A 28 27.41 -2.00 7.03
CA ARG A 28 28.44 -2.93 7.50
C ARG A 28 28.63 -4.08 6.55
N ARG A 29 29.83 -4.57 6.43
CA ARG A 29 30.09 -5.85 5.78
C ARG A 29 29.89 -6.98 6.79
N ASN A 30 28.99 -7.90 6.52
CA ASN A 30 28.82 -9.10 7.31
C ASN A 30 30.08 -9.97 7.19
N ALA A 31 30.73 -10.28 8.32
CA ALA A 31 32.00 -11.01 8.34
C ALA A 31 31.83 -12.48 7.91
N VAL A 32 30.64 -13.05 8.02
CA VAL A 32 30.35 -14.44 7.68
C VAL A 32 29.97 -14.58 6.20
N THR A 33 29.04 -13.73 5.75
CA THR A 33 28.48 -13.84 4.36
C THR A 33 29.24 -12.99 3.35
N GLY A 34 30.07 -12.05 3.80
CA GLY A 34 30.75 -11.07 2.97
C GLY A 34 29.84 -10.01 2.35
N ARG A 35 28.53 -10.07 2.58
CA ARG A 35 27.53 -9.16 2.04
C ARG A 35 27.50 -7.83 2.79
N MET A 36 27.16 -6.77 2.09
CA MET A 36 26.86 -5.47 2.74
C MET A 36 25.46 -5.54 3.34
N GLU A 37 25.36 -5.15 4.60
CA GLU A 37 24.12 -5.08 5.36
C GLU A 37 23.87 -3.63 5.78
N LEU A 38 22.66 -3.18 5.58
CA LEU A 38 22.18 -1.87 6.00
C LEU A 38 21.28 -2.07 7.23
N SER A 39 21.61 -1.35 8.31
CA SER A 39 20.81 -1.36 9.53
C SER A 39 20.38 0.06 9.86
N ILE A 40 19.07 0.31 9.88
CA ILE A 40 18.51 1.58 10.33
C ILE A 40 18.80 1.74 11.81
N THR A 41 19.41 2.86 12.18
CA THR A 41 19.75 3.17 13.56
C THR A 41 18.81 4.18 14.18
N ARG A 42 18.28 5.10 13.38
CA ARG A 42 17.37 6.14 13.84
C ARG A 42 16.48 6.61 12.69
N GLU A 43 15.19 6.64 12.92
CA GLU A 43 14.25 7.38 12.07
C GLU A 43 14.36 8.87 12.40
N THR A 44 14.66 9.70 11.41
CA THR A 44 14.82 11.14 11.59
C THR A 44 13.55 11.90 11.23
N TYR A 45 12.80 11.38 10.24
CA TYR A 45 11.55 11.97 9.83
C TYR A 45 10.65 10.92 9.16
N ARG A 46 9.38 10.94 9.52
CA ARG A 46 8.30 10.23 8.82
C ARG A 46 7.23 11.25 8.47
N SER A 47 6.87 11.33 7.19
CA SER A 47 5.80 12.22 6.77
C SER A 47 4.43 11.68 7.20
N PRO A 48 3.44 12.55 7.42
CA PRO A 48 2.05 12.11 7.35
C PRO A 48 1.74 11.55 5.96
N LEU A 49 0.71 10.72 5.87
CA LEU A 49 0.14 10.35 4.58
C LEU A 49 -0.56 11.59 4.00
N VAL A 50 -0.15 12.01 2.80
CA VAL A 50 -0.77 13.10 2.07
C VAL A 50 -1.35 12.59 0.76
N PHE A 51 -2.36 13.26 0.24
CA PHE A 51 -2.86 12.92 -1.09
C PHE A 51 -1.80 13.18 -2.15
N THR A 52 -1.61 12.21 -3.05
CA THR A 52 -0.75 12.39 -4.22
C THR A 52 -1.30 13.56 -5.05
N PRO A 53 -0.50 14.62 -5.26
CA PRO A 53 -0.97 15.79 -5.97
C PRO A 53 -1.28 15.47 -7.43
N LEU A 54 -2.50 15.77 -7.86
CA LEU A 54 -3.00 15.53 -9.20
C LEU A 54 -3.62 16.79 -9.81
N LEU A 55 -3.43 16.95 -11.11
CA LEU A 55 -4.13 17.91 -11.98
C LEU A 55 -4.92 17.11 -13.01
N GLY A 56 -6.21 16.83 -12.72
CA GLY A 56 -7.02 15.91 -13.50
C GLY A 56 -6.40 14.51 -13.47
N ASP A 57 -6.11 13.96 -14.65
CA ASP A 57 -5.50 12.65 -14.80
C ASP A 57 -3.97 12.64 -14.83
N ARG A 58 -3.31 13.75 -14.52
CA ARG A 58 -1.85 13.87 -14.52
C ARG A 58 -1.33 14.17 -13.12
N LEU A 59 -0.06 13.79 -12.86
CA LEU A 59 0.63 14.23 -11.66
C LEU A 59 0.87 15.74 -11.69
N ASP A 60 0.58 16.43 -10.59
CA ASP A 60 1.11 17.78 -10.37
C ASP A 60 2.57 17.66 -9.94
N LEU A 61 3.46 17.66 -10.94
CA LEU A 61 4.91 17.50 -10.70
C LEU A 61 5.43 18.60 -9.78
N ALA A 62 4.98 19.85 -9.97
CA ALA A 62 5.45 20.97 -9.17
C ALA A 62 5.03 20.83 -7.69
N ALA A 63 3.79 20.48 -7.43
CA ALA A 63 3.32 20.24 -6.07
C ALA A 63 3.99 19.01 -5.44
N THR A 64 4.15 17.92 -6.20
CA THR A 64 4.81 16.71 -5.73
C THR A 64 6.27 16.97 -5.36
N LEU A 65 7.00 17.71 -6.18
CA LEU A 65 8.40 18.03 -5.91
C LEU A 65 8.56 19.00 -4.73
N ARG A 66 7.64 19.93 -4.52
CA ARG A 66 7.62 20.76 -3.30
C ARG A 66 7.43 19.91 -2.05
N LEU A 67 6.56 18.88 -2.09
CA LEU A 67 6.42 17.94 -0.97
C LEU A 67 7.72 17.17 -0.70
N VAL A 68 8.37 16.67 -1.74
CA VAL A 68 9.67 15.98 -1.60
C VAL A 68 10.71 16.89 -0.96
N ASP A 69 10.83 18.13 -1.44
CA ASP A 69 11.79 19.10 -0.93
C ASP A 69 11.51 19.44 0.56
N ASP A 70 10.24 19.61 0.95
CA ASP A 70 9.84 19.82 2.35
C ASP A 70 10.17 18.59 3.22
N TRP A 71 9.88 17.39 2.76
CA TRP A 71 10.16 16.16 3.50
C TRP A 71 11.66 15.94 3.71
N LEU A 72 12.47 16.17 2.68
CA LEU A 72 13.92 16.07 2.79
C LEU A 72 14.46 17.10 3.79
N ALA A 73 14.00 18.34 3.70
CA ALA A 73 14.41 19.42 4.63
C ALA A 73 14.04 19.09 6.08
N ARG A 74 12.83 18.57 6.34
CA ARG A 74 12.40 18.12 7.68
C ARG A 74 13.20 16.93 8.18
N GLY A 75 13.67 16.07 7.27
CA GLY A 75 14.59 14.98 7.58
C GLY A 75 16.04 15.40 7.79
N GLY A 76 16.35 16.70 7.67
CA GLY A 76 17.71 17.23 7.84
C GLY A 76 18.58 17.02 6.60
N ILE A 77 17.99 16.75 5.44
CA ILE A 77 18.71 16.50 4.18
C ILE A 77 18.66 17.74 3.30
N SER A 78 19.82 18.14 2.79
CA SER A 78 19.92 19.19 1.78
C SER A 78 20.07 18.56 0.40
N PRO A 79 19.10 18.76 -0.51
CA PRO A 79 19.19 18.21 -1.85
C PRO A 79 20.48 18.62 -2.58
N GLY A 80 21.12 17.67 -3.27
CA GLY A 80 22.32 17.93 -4.08
C GLY A 80 23.65 18.01 -3.33
N ARG A 81 23.67 17.83 -1.99
CA ARG A 81 24.93 17.87 -1.19
C ARG A 81 25.60 16.51 -0.98
N GLY A 82 25.08 15.45 -1.56
CA GLY A 82 25.64 14.10 -1.34
C GLY A 82 25.36 13.51 0.05
N ASP A 83 24.41 14.09 0.79
CA ASP A 83 24.05 13.67 2.15
C ASP A 83 23.26 12.35 2.17
N ILE A 84 22.85 11.86 1.01
CA ILE A 84 22.07 10.63 0.87
C ILE A 84 23.01 9.50 0.44
N GLY A 85 23.22 8.54 1.32
CA GLY A 85 24.05 7.36 1.08
C GLY A 85 23.30 6.20 0.45
N GLY A 86 21.98 6.28 0.39
CA GLY A 86 21.12 5.26 -0.20
C GLY A 86 19.65 5.57 -0.03
N GLY A 87 18.82 4.75 -0.65
CA GLY A 87 17.36 4.89 -0.56
C GLY A 87 16.68 4.63 -1.88
N GLY A 88 15.41 4.96 -1.94
CA GLY A 88 14.65 4.75 -3.14
C GLY A 88 13.35 5.54 -3.15
N ALA A 89 12.79 5.66 -4.33
CA ALA A 89 11.43 6.11 -4.53
C ALA A 89 10.66 5.03 -5.29
N LEU A 90 9.45 4.79 -4.85
CA LEU A 90 8.53 3.84 -5.45
C LEU A 90 7.32 4.61 -6.00
N LEU A 91 7.03 4.42 -7.27
CA LEU A 91 5.80 4.88 -7.89
C LEU A 91 4.93 3.66 -8.15
N THR A 92 3.73 3.62 -7.57
CA THR A 92 2.87 2.43 -7.62
C THR A 92 1.52 2.72 -8.26
N GLY A 93 0.88 1.66 -8.72
CA GLY A 93 -0.48 1.68 -9.25
C GLY A 93 -0.66 2.64 -10.43
N LEU A 94 -1.76 3.40 -10.43
CA LEU A 94 -2.06 4.34 -11.50
C LEU A 94 -1.07 5.50 -11.59
N THR A 95 -0.36 5.84 -10.51
CA THR A 95 0.67 6.88 -10.52
C THR A 95 1.83 6.51 -11.43
N ALA A 96 2.26 5.25 -11.40
CA ALA A 96 3.32 4.73 -12.28
C ALA A 96 2.93 4.75 -13.78
N ARG A 97 1.64 4.63 -14.08
CA ARG A 97 1.09 4.55 -15.45
C ARG A 97 0.72 5.89 -16.07
N ARG A 98 0.89 7.01 -15.36
CA ARG A 98 0.56 8.32 -15.90
C ARG A 98 1.61 8.79 -16.89
N ASP A 99 1.17 9.46 -17.96
CA ASP A 99 2.04 9.92 -19.06
C ASP A 99 3.22 10.77 -18.60
N ASN A 100 3.08 11.47 -17.49
CA ASN A 100 4.15 12.32 -16.93
C ASN A 100 4.91 11.70 -15.75
N ALA A 101 4.69 10.43 -15.41
CA ALA A 101 5.46 9.71 -14.38
C ALA A 101 6.98 9.69 -14.67
N PRO A 102 7.45 9.53 -15.92
CA PRO A 102 8.88 9.62 -16.22
C PRO A 102 9.52 10.95 -15.80
N GLY A 103 8.77 12.06 -15.91
CA GLY A 103 9.24 13.37 -15.45
C GLY A 103 9.44 13.44 -13.94
N LEU A 104 8.56 12.81 -13.15
CA LEU A 104 8.72 12.70 -11.70
C LEU A 104 9.93 11.82 -11.35
N VAL A 105 10.10 10.68 -12.02
CA VAL A 105 11.25 9.79 -11.82
C VAL A 105 12.57 10.52 -12.06
N ALA A 106 12.69 11.27 -13.15
CA ALA A 106 13.89 12.04 -13.46
C ALA A 106 14.19 13.10 -12.40
N ALA A 107 13.19 13.86 -11.99
CA ALA A 107 13.33 14.93 -11.00
C ALA A 107 13.63 14.40 -9.58
N ILE A 108 13.15 13.21 -9.22
CA ILE A 108 13.49 12.56 -7.96
C ILE A 108 14.94 12.04 -7.99
N ARG A 109 15.38 11.44 -9.09
CA ARG A 109 16.78 11.01 -9.26
C ARG A 109 17.77 12.16 -9.11
N GLU A 110 17.41 13.32 -9.65
CA GLU A 110 18.24 14.52 -9.49
C GLU A 110 18.39 14.93 -8.01
N ARG A 111 17.33 14.77 -7.19
CA ARG A 111 17.33 15.11 -5.76
C ARG A 111 18.00 14.08 -4.86
N LEU A 112 17.75 12.81 -5.14
CA LEU A 112 18.23 11.71 -4.30
C LEU A 112 19.61 11.19 -4.71
N GLY A 113 20.13 11.60 -5.88
CA GLY A 113 21.41 11.11 -6.39
C GLY A 113 21.36 9.62 -6.75
N PRO A 114 22.28 8.78 -6.22
CA PRO A 114 22.38 7.36 -6.59
C PRO A 114 21.24 6.47 -6.06
N ALA A 115 20.17 7.05 -5.53
CA ALA A 115 19.04 6.31 -5.02
C ALA A 115 18.30 5.53 -6.12
N LEU A 116 17.79 4.35 -5.77
CA LEU A 116 16.96 3.56 -6.67
C LEU A 116 15.58 4.21 -6.81
N VAL A 117 15.25 4.63 -8.01
CA VAL A 117 13.88 5.05 -8.34
C VAL A 117 13.25 3.97 -9.21
N ALA A 118 12.27 3.27 -8.65
CA ALA A 118 11.54 2.20 -9.31
C ALA A 118 10.09 2.63 -9.57
N THR A 119 9.59 2.26 -10.73
CA THR A 119 8.16 2.26 -11.01
C THR A 119 7.66 0.84 -10.83
N ALA A 120 6.76 0.60 -9.89
CA ALA A 120 6.09 -0.67 -9.76
C ALA A 120 4.77 -0.63 -10.53
N ASP A 121 4.87 -0.72 -11.83
CA ASP A 121 3.74 -1.02 -12.73
C ASP A 121 3.41 -2.52 -12.75
N ASP A 122 4.28 -3.33 -12.13
CA ASP A 122 4.03 -4.74 -11.87
C ASP A 122 3.46 -4.93 -10.44
N PRO A 123 2.17 -5.29 -10.32
CA PRO A 123 1.56 -5.55 -9.01
C PRO A 123 2.22 -6.67 -8.23
N CYS A 124 2.89 -7.62 -8.90
CA CYS A 124 3.66 -8.67 -8.23
C CYS A 124 4.85 -8.09 -7.48
N LEU A 125 5.56 -7.12 -8.08
CA LEU A 125 6.66 -6.41 -7.44
C LEU A 125 6.15 -5.59 -6.25
N GLU A 126 5.02 -4.91 -6.39
CA GLU A 126 4.39 -4.15 -5.31
C GLU A 126 4.06 -5.06 -4.11
N SER A 127 3.40 -6.20 -4.38
CA SER A 127 3.12 -7.22 -3.35
C SER A 127 4.37 -7.75 -2.68
N TRP A 128 5.43 -8.00 -3.45
CA TRP A 128 6.71 -8.48 -2.93
C TRP A 128 7.38 -7.44 -2.02
N LEU A 129 7.39 -6.19 -2.44
CA LEU A 129 7.97 -5.08 -1.67
C LEU A 129 7.19 -4.83 -0.37
N ALA A 130 5.86 -4.88 -0.42
CA ALA A 130 5.01 -4.74 0.77
C ALA A 130 5.34 -5.83 1.81
N PHE A 131 5.48 -7.09 1.37
CA PHE A 131 5.88 -8.19 2.25
C PHE A 131 7.28 -7.96 2.84
N GLN A 132 8.27 -7.60 2.02
CA GLN A 132 9.64 -7.39 2.47
C GLN A 132 9.75 -6.25 3.48
N GLY A 133 9.02 -5.15 3.26
CA GLY A 133 9.04 -3.98 4.14
C GLY A 133 8.29 -4.17 5.46
N SER A 134 7.18 -4.91 5.45
CA SER A 134 6.27 -5.00 6.60
C SER A 134 6.36 -6.34 7.34
N CYS A 135 6.42 -7.45 6.63
CA CYS A 135 6.18 -8.79 7.16
C CYS A 135 7.43 -9.67 7.23
N ALA A 136 8.39 -9.54 6.33
CA ALA A 136 9.54 -10.44 6.25
C ALA A 136 10.36 -10.54 7.55
N PRO A 137 10.62 -9.45 8.32
CA PRO A 137 11.33 -9.55 9.60
C PRO A 137 10.57 -10.41 10.63
N LEU A 138 9.25 -10.30 10.67
CA LEU A 138 8.40 -11.13 11.55
C LEU A 138 8.44 -12.59 11.12
N SER A 139 8.30 -12.85 9.81
CA SER A 139 8.34 -14.18 9.22
C SER A 139 9.67 -14.92 9.49
N ARG A 140 10.81 -14.19 9.47
CA ARG A 140 12.12 -14.76 9.85
C ARG A 140 12.21 -15.12 11.32
N ARG A 141 11.55 -14.36 12.22
CA ARG A 141 11.53 -14.65 13.67
C ARG A 141 10.61 -15.79 14.05
N ARG A 142 9.68 -16.19 13.18
CA ARG A 142 8.72 -17.28 13.39
C ARG A 142 8.87 -18.32 12.28
N PRO A 143 10.01 -19.06 12.29
CA PRO A 143 10.32 -20.02 11.23
C PRO A 143 9.29 -21.15 11.21
N GLY A 144 8.94 -21.60 10.02
CA GLY A 144 7.94 -22.65 9.80
C GLY A 144 6.50 -22.15 9.70
N GLU A 145 6.21 -20.94 10.17
CA GLU A 145 4.89 -20.32 9.96
C GLU A 145 4.81 -19.68 8.59
N THR A 146 3.64 -19.80 7.98
CA THR A 146 3.32 -19.14 6.73
C THR A 146 2.59 -17.82 7.03
N PHE A 147 2.95 -16.77 6.34
CA PHE A 147 2.37 -15.44 6.48
C PHE A 147 1.69 -15.05 5.19
N LEU A 148 0.45 -14.59 5.28
CA LEU A 148 -0.26 -13.91 4.21
C LEU A 148 -0.32 -12.42 4.54
N HIS A 149 0.36 -11.63 3.73
CA HIS A 149 0.38 -10.19 3.84
C HIS A 149 -0.60 -9.57 2.87
N LEU A 150 -1.47 -8.68 3.37
CA LEU A 150 -2.44 -7.92 2.60
C LEU A 150 -2.09 -6.44 2.71
N ASP A 151 -1.65 -5.85 1.62
CA ASP A 151 -1.43 -4.39 1.53
C ASP A 151 -2.65 -3.74 0.92
N ILE A 152 -3.49 -3.14 1.76
CA ILE A 152 -4.81 -2.63 1.37
C ILE A 152 -4.74 -1.12 1.21
N GLY A 153 -4.70 -0.69 -0.06
CA GLY A 153 -4.65 0.71 -0.45
C GLY A 153 -6.00 1.30 -0.84
N GLY A 154 -5.94 2.38 -1.61
CA GLY A 154 -7.13 3.05 -2.13
C GLY A 154 -7.79 2.33 -3.32
N GLY A 155 -7.00 1.69 -4.18
CA GLY A 155 -7.50 1.05 -5.40
C GLY A 155 -7.31 -0.46 -5.44
N THR A 156 -6.34 -0.99 -4.70
CA THR A 156 -5.95 -2.39 -4.77
C THR A 156 -5.66 -2.95 -3.39
N THR A 157 -5.74 -4.29 -3.31
CA THR A 157 -5.14 -5.09 -2.26
C THR A 157 -4.07 -5.95 -2.90
N ASN A 158 -2.82 -5.70 -2.54
CA ASN A 158 -1.69 -6.50 -2.93
C ASN A 158 -1.50 -7.65 -1.93
N LEU A 159 -1.37 -8.87 -2.45
CA LEU A 159 -1.27 -10.09 -1.66
C LEU A 159 0.13 -10.69 -1.80
N ALA A 160 0.73 -11.09 -0.69
CA ALA A 160 1.97 -11.86 -0.70
C ALA A 160 1.94 -12.97 0.35
N LEU A 161 2.10 -14.20 -0.09
CA LEU A 161 2.32 -15.35 0.79
C LEU A 161 3.82 -15.54 0.96
N GLY A 162 4.29 -15.70 2.20
CA GLY A 162 5.71 -15.91 2.45
C GLY A 162 5.98 -16.79 3.68
N ARG A 163 7.20 -17.27 3.76
CA ARG A 163 7.72 -18.11 4.85
C ARG A 163 9.20 -17.84 5.03
N ASN A 164 9.69 -17.74 6.26
CA ASN A 164 11.11 -17.52 6.59
C ASN A 164 11.71 -16.25 5.96
N GLY A 165 10.86 -15.28 5.63
CA GLY A 165 11.24 -14.04 4.96
C GLY A 165 11.26 -14.09 3.42
N ASP A 166 11.00 -15.26 2.83
CA ASP A 166 10.91 -15.43 1.38
C ASP A 166 9.45 -15.36 0.92
N VAL A 167 9.21 -14.73 -0.22
CA VAL A 167 7.88 -14.66 -0.85
C VAL A 167 7.68 -15.90 -1.73
N LEU A 168 6.57 -16.59 -1.52
CA LEU A 168 6.20 -17.83 -2.22
C LEU A 168 5.18 -17.59 -3.34
N ALA A 169 4.29 -16.62 -3.16
CA ALA A 169 3.30 -16.25 -4.16
C ALA A 169 2.89 -14.79 -3.97
N THR A 170 2.47 -14.16 -5.07
CA THR A 170 1.90 -12.81 -5.09
C THR A 170 0.59 -12.79 -5.85
N GLY A 171 -0.25 -11.81 -5.56
CA GLY A 171 -1.48 -11.56 -6.28
C GLY A 171 -1.93 -10.12 -6.08
N CYS A 172 -2.93 -9.69 -6.82
CA CYS A 172 -3.49 -8.36 -6.68
C CYS A 172 -4.98 -8.35 -7.02
N LEU A 173 -5.78 -7.79 -6.11
CA LEU A 173 -7.21 -7.62 -6.26
C LEU A 173 -7.55 -6.13 -6.40
N PHE A 174 -8.55 -5.79 -7.22
CA PHE A 174 -9.15 -4.45 -7.24
C PHE A 174 -10.11 -4.28 -6.05
N VAL A 175 -9.60 -4.46 -4.84
CA VAL A 175 -10.27 -4.19 -3.57
C VAL A 175 -9.50 -3.07 -2.89
N GLY A 176 -10.17 -1.95 -2.67
CA GLY A 176 -9.53 -0.78 -2.06
C GLY A 176 -10.56 0.26 -1.63
N ALA A 177 -10.15 1.13 -0.73
CA ALA A 177 -11.04 2.07 -0.06
C ALA A 177 -11.66 3.12 -0.99
N ARG A 178 -10.99 3.46 -2.11
CA ARG A 178 -11.30 4.65 -2.90
C ARG A 178 -12.03 4.39 -4.21
N HIS A 179 -12.52 3.18 -4.43
CA HIS A 179 -13.38 2.87 -5.57
C HIS A 179 -14.71 3.64 -5.52
N VAL A 180 -15.18 3.95 -4.32
CA VAL A 180 -16.30 4.87 -4.07
C VAL A 180 -15.75 6.10 -3.36
N ARG A 181 -15.94 7.27 -3.95
CA ARG A 181 -15.59 8.55 -3.32
C ARG A 181 -16.85 9.27 -2.88
N PHE A 182 -16.78 9.84 -1.69
CA PHE A 182 -17.84 10.60 -1.07
C PHE A 182 -17.44 12.07 -0.89
N SER A 183 -18.41 12.95 -0.92
CA SER A 183 -18.23 14.34 -0.51
C SER A 183 -17.88 14.41 0.99
N ALA A 184 -17.00 15.34 1.34
CA ALA A 184 -16.53 15.50 2.70
C ALA A 184 -17.69 15.60 3.70
N GLY A 185 -17.61 14.81 4.78
CA GLY A 185 -18.59 14.80 5.85
C GLY A 185 -19.95 14.16 5.52
N SER A 186 -20.09 13.48 4.37
CA SER A 186 -21.36 12.86 3.98
C SER A 186 -21.14 11.49 3.29
N ARG A 187 -22.24 10.81 3.00
CA ARG A 187 -22.26 9.59 2.16
C ARG A 187 -22.73 9.89 0.72
N ARG A 188 -22.71 11.14 0.31
CA ARG A 188 -23.03 11.54 -1.06
C ARG A 188 -21.88 11.10 -1.99
N ILE A 189 -22.21 10.28 -2.96
CA ILE A 189 -21.25 9.74 -3.93
C ILE A 189 -20.76 10.88 -4.83
N GLU A 190 -19.47 11.17 -4.82
CA GLU A 190 -18.83 12.08 -5.78
C GLU A 190 -18.47 11.37 -7.07
N SER A 191 -17.87 10.19 -6.94
CA SER A 191 -17.45 9.40 -8.09
C SER A 191 -17.36 7.92 -7.77
N LEU A 192 -17.49 7.11 -8.82
CA LEU A 192 -17.31 5.66 -8.82
C LEU A 192 -16.24 5.30 -9.85
N SER A 193 -15.28 4.48 -9.45
CA SER A 193 -14.37 3.85 -10.41
C SER A 193 -15.11 2.89 -11.36
N SER A 194 -14.46 2.42 -12.43
CA SER A 194 -15.01 1.37 -13.28
C SER A 194 -15.34 0.09 -12.49
N HIS A 195 -14.48 -0.27 -11.55
CA HIS A 195 -14.68 -1.44 -10.67
C HIS A 195 -15.88 -1.25 -9.73
N ALA A 196 -16.04 -0.07 -9.11
CA ALA A 196 -17.20 0.22 -8.28
C ALA A 196 -18.50 0.17 -9.10
N ARG A 197 -18.51 0.69 -10.31
CA ARG A 197 -19.70 0.61 -11.19
C ARG A 197 -20.08 -0.82 -11.52
N ALA A 198 -19.10 -1.67 -11.86
CA ALA A 198 -19.35 -3.10 -12.11
C ALA A 198 -19.91 -3.79 -10.87
N MET A 199 -19.35 -3.50 -9.71
CA MET A 199 -19.77 -4.05 -8.42
C MET A 199 -21.18 -3.58 -8.04
N PHE A 200 -21.49 -2.29 -8.19
CA PHE A 200 -22.84 -1.77 -7.96
C PHE A 200 -23.88 -2.48 -8.84
N THR A 201 -23.54 -2.71 -10.11
CA THR A 201 -24.40 -3.48 -11.03
C THR A 201 -24.60 -4.91 -10.54
N ALA A 202 -23.54 -5.60 -10.15
CA ALA A 202 -23.60 -6.99 -9.67
C ALA A 202 -24.38 -7.11 -8.35
N LEU A 203 -24.27 -6.13 -7.47
CA LEU A 203 -25.02 -6.07 -6.21
C LEU A 203 -26.43 -5.50 -6.36
N GLY A 204 -26.81 -5.01 -7.54
CA GLY A 204 -28.11 -4.35 -7.74
C GLY A 204 -28.23 -3.03 -6.95
N ILE A 205 -27.11 -2.32 -6.72
CA ILE A 205 -27.09 -1.00 -6.08
C ILE A 205 -27.43 0.05 -7.14
N ALA A 206 -28.52 0.78 -6.95
CA ALA A 206 -28.99 1.75 -7.93
C ALA A 206 -28.35 3.15 -7.76
N ALA A 207 -27.68 3.43 -6.64
CA ALA A 207 -27.09 4.72 -6.34
C ALA A 207 -26.02 5.14 -7.36
N ARG A 208 -25.99 6.43 -7.68
CA ARG A 208 -25.12 7.04 -8.71
C ARG A 208 -24.39 8.24 -8.13
N PRO A 209 -23.35 8.78 -8.81
CA PRO A 209 -22.76 10.06 -8.44
C PRO A 209 -23.83 11.15 -8.29
N GLY A 210 -23.82 11.84 -7.15
CA GLY A 210 -24.83 12.79 -6.73
C GLY A 210 -25.85 12.24 -5.71
N ASP A 211 -26.05 10.92 -5.65
CA ASP A 211 -26.95 10.29 -4.68
C ASP A 211 -26.24 10.02 -3.35
N GLU A 212 -27.00 9.86 -2.29
CA GLU A 212 -26.50 9.36 -1.02
C GLU A 212 -26.52 7.84 -1.01
N LEU A 213 -25.39 7.20 -0.60
CA LEU A 213 -25.32 5.73 -0.51
C LEU A 213 -26.07 5.27 0.75
N PRO A 214 -27.16 4.48 0.61
CA PRO A 214 -27.89 3.96 1.75
C PRO A 214 -27.00 3.06 2.64
N PRO A 215 -27.17 3.06 3.97
CA PRO A 215 -26.40 2.19 4.86
C PRO A 215 -26.46 0.71 4.50
N ALA A 216 -27.64 0.20 4.11
CA ALA A 216 -27.78 -1.19 3.69
C ALA A 216 -26.99 -1.53 2.42
N ASP A 217 -26.86 -0.59 1.48
CA ASP A 217 -26.05 -0.78 0.28
C ASP A 217 -24.55 -0.68 0.60
N LEU A 218 -24.17 0.19 1.53
CA LEU A 218 -22.81 0.24 2.05
C LEU A 218 -22.40 -1.07 2.73
N ASP A 219 -23.27 -1.65 3.56
CA ASP A 219 -23.04 -2.94 4.20
C ASP A 219 -22.83 -4.04 3.18
N ARG A 220 -23.71 -4.12 2.15
CA ARG A 220 -23.57 -5.11 1.06
C ARG A 220 -22.25 -4.96 0.31
N LEU A 221 -21.81 -3.74 0.09
CA LEU A 221 -20.55 -3.43 -0.57
C LEU A 221 -19.35 -3.88 0.26
N LEU A 222 -19.35 -3.59 1.56
CA LEU A 222 -18.30 -4.00 2.48
C LEU A 222 -18.25 -5.53 2.62
N ASP A 223 -19.41 -6.17 2.77
CA ASP A 223 -19.52 -7.64 2.83
C ASP A 223 -18.96 -8.30 1.56
N TRP A 224 -19.20 -7.70 0.41
CA TRP A 224 -18.61 -8.16 -0.84
C TRP A 224 -17.08 -8.09 -0.83
N TYR A 225 -16.51 -6.96 -0.38
CA TYR A 225 -15.06 -6.82 -0.27
C TYR A 225 -14.46 -7.84 0.68
N LEU A 226 -15.09 -8.04 1.84
CA LEU A 226 -14.63 -9.02 2.79
C LEU A 226 -14.67 -10.44 2.22
N ALA A 227 -15.75 -10.82 1.57
CA ALA A 227 -15.86 -12.15 0.94
C ALA A 227 -14.76 -12.40 -0.10
N LEU A 228 -14.31 -11.37 -0.83
CA LEU A 228 -13.17 -11.49 -1.74
C LEU A 228 -11.85 -11.72 -0.99
N LEU A 229 -11.62 -10.96 0.08
CA LEU A 229 -10.41 -11.09 0.91
C LEU A 229 -10.38 -12.44 1.64
N GLU A 230 -11.51 -12.89 2.21
CA GLU A 230 -11.63 -14.18 2.88
C GLU A 230 -11.34 -15.36 1.94
N ARG A 231 -11.83 -15.31 0.70
CA ARG A 231 -11.49 -16.32 -0.31
C ARG A 231 -10.00 -16.34 -0.62
N ALA A 232 -9.34 -15.18 -0.65
CA ALA A 232 -7.90 -15.12 -0.80
C ALA A 232 -7.18 -15.72 0.41
N VAL A 233 -7.60 -15.41 1.63
CA VAL A 233 -7.03 -15.95 2.88
C VAL A 233 -7.23 -17.45 2.96
N SER A 234 -8.45 -17.95 2.75
CA SER A 234 -8.77 -19.38 2.79
C SER A 234 -8.17 -20.16 1.63
N GLY A 235 -7.80 -19.47 0.56
CA GLY A 235 -7.30 -20.08 -0.66
C GLY A 235 -8.36 -20.75 -1.52
N THR A 236 -9.60 -20.42 -1.27
CA THR A 236 -10.74 -20.84 -2.07
C THR A 236 -11.09 -19.82 -3.15
N ALA A 237 -10.24 -18.80 -3.35
CA ALA A 237 -10.42 -17.85 -4.44
C ALA A 237 -10.42 -18.59 -5.78
N ASP A 238 -11.57 -18.64 -6.43
CA ASP A 238 -11.67 -19.07 -7.81
C ASP A 238 -11.31 -17.89 -8.72
N PRO A 239 -10.19 -17.98 -9.47
CA PRO A 239 -9.84 -16.94 -10.44
C PRO A 239 -10.95 -16.66 -11.44
N ALA A 240 -11.81 -17.65 -11.75
CA ALA A 240 -12.94 -17.48 -12.65
C ALA A 240 -14.04 -16.61 -12.04
N ASP A 241 -14.36 -16.79 -10.77
CA ASP A 241 -15.35 -15.97 -10.06
C ASP A 241 -14.91 -14.51 -9.95
N ALA A 242 -13.67 -14.28 -9.62
CA ALA A 242 -13.13 -12.94 -9.48
C ALA A 242 -12.90 -12.25 -10.83
N SER A 243 -12.50 -12.98 -11.86
CA SER A 243 -12.33 -12.46 -13.22
C SER A 243 -13.64 -12.07 -13.88
N THR A 244 -14.71 -12.77 -13.59
CA THR A 244 -16.06 -12.45 -14.10
C THR A 244 -16.53 -11.07 -13.63
N LEU A 245 -16.04 -10.58 -12.48
CA LEU A 245 -16.39 -9.29 -11.93
C LEU A 245 -15.29 -8.22 -12.11
N GLY A 246 -14.19 -8.56 -12.78
CA GLY A 246 -13.09 -7.62 -13.02
C GLY A 246 -12.33 -7.20 -11.74
N HIS A 247 -12.38 -8.00 -10.67
CA HIS A 247 -11.72 -7.69 -9.40
C HIS A 247 -10.32 -8.29 -9.25
N VAL A 248 -9.84 -9.02 -10.25
CA VAL A 248 -8.48 -9.60 -10.25
C VAL A 248 -7.61 -8.81 -11.19
N GLN A 249 -6.55 -8.22 -10.66
CA GLN A 249 -5.48 -7.62 -11.47
C GLN A 249 -4.38 -8.65 -11.75
N VAL A 250 -3.99 -9.41 -10.72
CA VAL A 250 -3.07 -10.54 -10.81
C VAL A 250 -3.70 -11.73 -10.10
N PRO A 251 -3.83 -12.90 -10.77
CA PRO A 251 -4.41 -14.08 -10.18
C PRO A 251 -3.69 -14.49 -8.88
N TRP A 252 -4.46 -14.78 -7.85
CA TRP A 252 -3.96 -15.33 -6.61
C TRP A 252 -3.82 -16.84 -6.74
N LEU A 253 -2.60 -17.31 -6.96
CA LEU A 253 -2.26 -18.72 -7.19
C LEU A 253 -1.24 -19.20 -6.15
N PRO A 254 -1.61 -19.30 -4.87
CA PRO A 254 -0.69 -19.78 -3.86
C PRO A 254 -0.36 -21.25 -4.06
N PRO A 255 0.87 -21.69 -3.67
CA PRO A 255 1.26 -23.08 -3.80
C PRO A 255 0.35 -24.01 -3.01
N PRO A 256 0.13 -25.27 -3.46
CA PRO A 256 -0.72 -26.25 -2.75
C PRO A 256 -0.25 -26.53 -1.32
N ASP A 257 1.07 -26.53 -1.12
CA ASP A 257 1.70 -26.68 0.21
C ASP A 257 1.86 -25.30 0.88
N ARG A 258 0.76 -24.81 1.44
CA ARG A 258 0.78 -23.56 2.24
C ARG A 258 1.23 -23.76 3.67
N GLY A 259 1.54 -24.99 4.06
CA GLY A 259 1.67 -25.40 5.45
C GLY A 259 0.38 -26.04 5.98
N ARG A 260 0.49 -26.80 7.08
CA ARG A 260 -0.64 -27.51 7.69
C ARG A 260 -1.57 -26.60 8.50
N ALA A 261 -1.08 -25.43 8.92
CA ALA A 261 -1.84 -24.44 9.67
C ALA A 261 -2.29 -23.29 8.77
N PRO A 262 -3.40 -22.62 9.08
CA PRO A 262 -3.78 -21.37 8.42
C PRO A 262 -2.63 -20.35 8.49
N PRO A 263 -2.45 -19.50 7.46
CA PRO A 263 -1.42 -18.49 7.48
C PRO A 263 -1.71 -17.42 8.55
N VAL A 264 -0.65 -16.86 9.13
CA VAL A 264 -0.76 -15.65 9.94
C VAL A 264 -1.04 -14.49 8.99
N VAL A 265 -2.19 -13.83 9.16
CA VAL A 265 -2.55 -12.68 8.34
C VAL A 265 -1.92 -11.41 8.92
N THR A 266 -1.30 -10.61 8.06
CA THR A 266 -0.74 -9.30 8.41
C THR A 266 -1.22 -8.27 7.41
N LEU A 267 -1.35 -7.02 7.85
CA LEU A 267 -1.89 -5.93 7.04
C LEU A 267 -0.86 -4.82 6.85
N SER A 268 -0.97 -4.07 5.75
CA SER A 268 -0.33 -2.77 5.53
C SER A 268 -1.20 -1.90 4.61
N GLY A 269 -0.66 -0.80 4.16
CA GLY A 269 -1.42 0.20 3.40
C GLY A 269 -2.31 1.06 4.28
N GLY A 270 -2.99 2.03 3.68
CA GLY A 270 -3.79 2.99 4.44
C GLY A 270 -4.90 2.35 5.28
N VAL A 271 -5.55 1.30 4.76
CA VAL A 271 -6.58 0.56 5.51
C VAL A 271 -5.94 -0.28 6.62
N GLY A 272 -4.80 -0.93 6.36
CA GLY A 272 -4.07 -1.70 7.37
C GLY A 272 -3.65 -0.84 8.57
N GLU A 273 -3.16 0.38 8.33
CA GLU A 273 -2.82 1.34 9.38
C GLU A 273 -4.04 1.68 10.24
N LEU A 274 -5.20 1.90 9.63
CA LEU A 274 -6.46 2.16 10.35
C LEU A 274 -6.89 0.95 11.20
N VAL A 275 -6.75 -0.28 10.67
CA VAL A 275 -7.05 -1.49 11.44
C VAL A 275 -6.16 -1.59 12.69
N TYR A 276 -4.86 -1.38 12.54
CA TYR A 276 -3.94 -1.45 13.66
C TYR A 276 -4.13 -0.29 14.65
N ALA A 277 -4.47 0.92 14.19
CA ALA A 277 -4.81 2.04 15.07
C ALA A 277 -6.04 1.70 15.92
N ALA A 278 -7.10 1.20 15.29
CA ALA A 278 -8.30 0.76 16.01
C ALA A 278 -8.03 -0.40 16.97
N ALA A 279 -7.20 -1.38 16.57
CA ALA A 279 -6.81 -2.50 17.43
C ALA A 279 -6.00 -2.08 18.66
N ARG A 280 -5.27 -0.97 18.58
CA ARG A 280 -4.58 -0.36 19.73
C ARG A 280 -5.49 0.51 20.60
N GLY A 281 -6.78 0.65 20.25
CA GLY A 281 -7.74 1.48 20.95
C GLY A 281 -7.60 2.98 20.63
N GLU A 282 -6.93 3.34 19.54
CA GLU A 282 -6.86 4.71 19.06
C GLU A 282 -8.21 5.13 18.48
N GLU A 283 -8.65 6.35 18.77
CA GLU A 283 -9.88 6.90 18.20
C GLU A 283 -9.65 7.19 16.71
N LEU A 284 -10.42 6.51 15.86
CA LEU A 284 -10.40 6.79 14.41
C LEU A 284 -11.24 8.04 14.11
N PRO A 285 -10.87 8.79 13.04
CA PRO A 285 -11.72 9.86 12.54
C PRO A 285 -13.10 9.34 12.15
N GLY A 286 -14.08 10.23 12.01
CA GLY A 286 -15.42 9.84 11.52
C GLY A 286 -15.36 9.14 10.16
N THR A 287 -16.27 8.22 9.91
CA THR A 287 -16.29 7.34 8.73
C THR A 287 -16.26 8.06 7.37
N THR A 288 -16.57 9.35 7.34
CA THR A 288 -16.53 10.19 6.14
C THR A 288 -15.32 11.11 6.06
N ALA A 289 -14.37 11.03 7.01
CA ALA A 289 -13.25 11.97 7.11
C ALA A 289 -12.35 12.00 5.86
N PHE A 290 -12.13 10.83 5.25
CA PHE A 290 -11.28 10.71 4.06
C PHE A 290 -12.07 10.73 2.75
N GLY A 291 -13.40 10.84 2.81
CA GLY A 291 -14.27 10.77 1.62
C GLY A 291 -14.15 9.45 0.86
N ASP A 292 -13.89 8.35 1.55
CA ASP A 292 -13.79 6.98 1.00
C ASP A 292 -14.25 5.93 2.03
N LEU A 293 -14.06 4.64 1.69
CA LEU A 293 -14.48 3.51 2.52
C LEU A 293 -13.40 3.05 3.53
N GLY A 294 -12.28 3.77 3.66
CA GLY A 294 -11.12 3.28 4.42
C GLY A 294 -11.44 2.96 5.87
N ILE A 295 -12.16 3.85 6.55
CA ILE A 295 -12.53 3.68 7.97
C ILE A 295 -13.60 2.59 8.12
N ASP A 296 -14.60 2.55 7.23
CA ASP A 296 -15.63 1.53 7.24
C ASP A 296 -15.03 0.13 7.03
N LEU A 297 -14.13 0.01 6.07
CA LEU A 297 -13.45 -1.24 5.76
C LEU A 297 -12.53 -1.68 6.92
N ALA A 298 -11.84 -0.74 7.55
CA ALA A 298 -11.01 -1.03 8.73
C ALA A 298 -11.84 -1.56 9.90
N HIS A 299 -12.97 -0.93 10.20
CA HIS A 299 -13.89 -1.42 11.23
C HIS A 299 -14.43 -2.81 10.91
N ARG A 300 -14.81 -3.04 9.66
CA ARG A 300 -15.31 -4.35 9.22
C ARG A 300 -14.25 -5.44 9.37
N LEU A 301 -13.01 -5.18 8.95
CA LEU A 301 -11.90 -6.13 9.08
C LEU A 301 -11.55 -6.44 10.54
N LEU A 302 -11.62 -5.44 11.43
CA LEU A 302 -11.32 -5.63 12.85
C LEU A 302 -12.37 -6.51 13.57
N HIS A 303 -13.62 -6.44 13.16
CA HIS A 303 -14.75 -7.12 13.82
C HIS A 303 -15.16 -8.42 13.13
N GLN A 304 -14.40 -8.89 12.16
CA GLN A 304 -14.63 -10.22 11.58
C GLN A 304 -14.34 -11.30 12.64
N PRO A 305 -15.25 -12.28 12.81
CA PRO A 305 -14.93 -13.48 13.60
C PRO A 305 -13.78 -14.22 12.94
N SER A 306 -12.75 -14.54 13.72
CA SER A 306 -11.56 -15.29 13.32
C SER A 306 -11.87 -16.74 12.95
#